data_b37af3dd4aaf30344d335f3c356986a3
#
_entry.id   b37af3dd4aaf30344d335f3c356986a3
#
_cell.length_a   1.000
_cell.length_b   1.000
_cell.length_c   1.000
_cell.angle_alpha   90.00
_cell.angle_beta   90.00
_cell.angle_gamma   90.00
#
_symmetry.space_group_name_H-M   'P 1'
#
loop_
_entity.id
_entity.type
_entity.pdbx_description
1 polymer ?
#
loop_
_entity_poly.entity_id
_entity_poly.type
_entity_poly.pdbx_seq_one_letter_code
_entity_poly.pdbx_strand_id
1 'polypeptide(L)'
;MHSLLFQAATLCLPEEENKSIEIDFHFLAPREMAQMNMQYVGHEGITDVICFNYPEAMAIPGEEETSHIEIFICPEAALKASEKPGRTYESEIVLYAVHGLLHAAGENDLSAGEKKKMRKKEKSVTGKLRRRYNFEDIFKKETRNI
;
A
#
# COMPACT_ATOMS: atom_id res chain seq x y z
N MET A 1 2.04 -0.88 13.72
CA MET A 1 1.76 -0.78 12.25
C MET A 1 1.38 0.63 11.81
N HIS A 2 0.59 1.33 12.57
CA HIS A 2 0.16 2.70 12.21
C HIS A 2 1.35 3.64 11.95
N SER A 3 2.35 3.65 12.82
CA SER A 3 3.55 4.50 12.66
C SER A 3 4.35 4.13 11.40
N LEU A 4 4.49 2.85 11.11
CA LEU A 4 5.17 2.37 9.90
C LEU A 4 4.42 2.81 8.65
N LEU A 5 3.10 2.64 8.61
CA LEU A 5 2.28 3.03 7.46
C LEU A 5 2.28 4.53 7.24
N PHE A 6 2.26 5.31 8.32
CA PHE A 6 2.39 6.77 8.23
C PHE A 6 3.73 7.17 7.62
N GLN A 7 4.82 6.56 8.06
CA GLN A 7 6.15 6.84 7.53
C GLN A 7 6.26 6.39 6.06
N ALA A 8 5.69 5.24 5.72
CA ALA A 8 5.65 4.77 4.34
C ALA A 8 4.93 5.77 3.44
N ALA A 9 3.79 6.29 3.89
CA ALA A 9 3.05 7.30 3.15
C ALA A 9 3.88 8.58 2.95
N THR A 10 4.58 9.02 4.00
CA THR A 10 5.45 10.18 3.92
C THR A 10 6.57 10.00 2.89
N LEU A 11 7.12 8.80 2.78
CA LEU A 11 8.20 8.50 1.83
C LEU A 11 7.69 8.34 0.39
N CYS A 12 6.46 7.91 0.20
CA CYS A 12 5.91 7.63 -1.13
C CYS A 12 5.16 8.80 -1.75
N LEU A 13 4.46 9.59 -0.94
CA LEU A 13 3.56 10.63 -1.42
C LEU A 13 4.21 12.01 -1.36
N PRO A 14 3.97 12.87 -2.37
CA PRO A 14 4.50 14.23 -2.34
C PRO A 14 3.81 15.07 -1.27
N GLU A 15 4.59 15.91 -0.58
CA GLU A 15 4.02 16.92 0.31
C GLU A 15 3.47 18.07 -0.55
N GLU A 16 2.22 18.41 -0.33
CA GLU A 16 1.60 19.56 -0.96
C GLU A 16 1.03 20.47 0.13
N GLU A 17 1.37 21.77 0.06
CA GLU A 17 0.85 22.75 0.98
C GLU A 17 -0.69 22.87 0.86
N ASN A 18 -1.36 23.00 1.99
CA ASN A 18 -2.82 23.16 2.11
C ASN A 18 -3.62 21.95 1.59
N LYS A 19 -2.99 20.78 1.49
CA LYS A 19 -3.69 19.54 1.14
C LYS A 19 -3.46 18.50 2.21
N SER A 20 -4.54 17.88 2.66
CA SER A 20 -4.48 16.70 3.52
C SER A 20 -4.79 15.45 2.70
N ILE A 21 -4.25 14.31 3.13
CA ILE A 21 -4.47 13.03 2.48
C ILE A 21 -4.96 12.06 3.55
N GLU A 22 -6.14 11.47 3.32
CA GLU A 22 -6.64 10.37 4.13
C GLU A 22 -6.34 9.06 3.43
N ILE A 23 -5.73 8.14 4.15
CA ILE A 23 -5.37 6.83 3.61
C ILE A 23 -5.96 5.75 4.50
N ASP A 24 -6.76 4.89 3.89
CA ASP A 24 -7.34 3.73 4.55
C ASP A 24 -6.74 2.45 3.97
N PHE A 25 -6.25 1.59 4.85
CA PHE A 25 -5.76 0.27 4.50
C PHE A 25 -6.80 -0.78 4.90
N HIS A 26 -7.18 -1.62 3.97
CA HIS A 26 -8.17 -2.69 4.16
C HIS A 26 -7.52 -4.04 3.89
N PHE A 27 -7.75 -5.00 4.76
CA PHE A 27 -7.24 -6.36 4.60
C PHE A 27 -8.41 -7.27 4.24
N LEU A 28 -8.36 -7.85 3.04
CA LEU A 28 -9.45 -8.65 2.49
C LEU A 28 -9.04 -10.10 2.28
N ALA A 29 -10.02 -11.00 2.42
CA ALA A 29 -9.85 -12.40 2.04
C ALA A 29 -9.70 -12.54 0.51
N PRO A 30 -9.09 -13.63 0.00
CA PRO A 30 -8.89 -13.81 -1.43
C PRO A 30 -10.15 -13.70 -2.26
N ARG A 31 -11.26 -14.23 -1.77
CA ARG A 31 -12.55 -14.18 -2.46
C ARG A 31 -13.03 -12.74 -2.65
N GLU A 32 -12.92 -11.93 -1.61
CA GLU A 32 -13.30 -10.52 -1.66
C GLU A 32 -12.39 -9.74 -2.61
N MET A 33 -11.08 -10.01 -2.58
CA MET A 33 -10.12 -9.39 -3.50
C MET A 33 -10.40 -9.78 -4.95
N ALA A 34 -10.73 -11.03 -5.21
CA ALA A 34 -11.07 -11.51 -6.55
C ALA A 34 -12.33 -10.81 -7.08
N GLN A 35 -13.36 -10.67 -6.25
CA GLN A 35 -14.58 -9.96 -6.62
C GLN A 35 -14.31 -8.50 -6.94
N MET A 36 -13.53 -7.84 -6.10
CA MET A 36 -13.16 -6.44 -6.30
C MET A 36 -12.32 -6.25 -7.56
N ASN A 37 -11.37 -7.14 -7.80
CA ASN A 37 -10.51 -7.09 -8.98
C ASN A 37 -11.32 -7.23 -10.27
N MET A 38 -12.28 -8.15 -10.30
CA MET A 38 -13.18 -8.36 -11.43
C MET A 38 -14.10 -7.16 -11.65
N GLN A 39 -14.69 -6.64 -10.58
CA GLN A 39 -15.70 -5.59 -10.64
C GLN A 39 -15.11 -4.20 -10.98
N TYR A 40 -13.96 -3.85 -10.43
CA TYR A 40 -13.40 -2.50 -10.51
C TYR A 40 -12.16 -2.38 -11.38
N VAL A 41 -11.37 -3.44 -11.49
CA VAL A 41 -10.12 -3.43 -12.26
C VAL A 41 -10.26 -4.18 -13.58
N GLY A 42 -11.23 -5.09 -13.68
CA GLY A 42 -11.51 -5.84 -14.90
C GLY A 42 -10.57 -7.02 -15.16
N HIS A 43 -9.78 -7.42 -14.18
CA HIS A 43 -8.90 -8.59 -14.28
C HIS A 43 -9.50 -9.77 -13.54
N GLU A 44 -9.26 -10.97 -14.07
CA GLU A 44 -9.65 -12.21 -13.41
C GLU A 44 -8.57 -12.63 -12.40
N GLY A 45 -9.01 -13.25 -11.31
CA GLY A 45 -8.13 -13.86 -10.33
C GLY A 45 -7.81 -12.97 -9.13
N ILE A 46 -6.95 -13.51 -8.27
CA ILE A 46 -6.56 -12.87 -7.03
C ILE A 46 -5.38 -11.95 -7.30
N THR A 47 -5.47 -10.71 -6.84
CA THR A 47 -4.35 -9.80 -6.81
C THR A 47 -3.89 -9.60 -5.36
N ASP A 48 -2.65 -9.17 -5.18
CA ASP A 48 -2.06 -8.92 -3.86
C ASP A 48 -2.47 -7.56 -3.29
N VAL A 49 -2.65 -6.55 -4.14
CA VAL A 49 -3.01 -5.19 -3.72
C VAL A 49 -3.84 -4.48 -4.78
N ILE A 50 -4.83 -3.70 -4.33
CA ILE A 50 -5.63 -2.82 -5.19
C ILE A 50 -5.62 -1.43 -4.54
N CYS A 51 -5.37 -0.40 -5.34
CA CYS A 51 -5.36 0.98 -4.89
C CYS A 51 -6.42 1.80 -5.60
N PHE A 52 -7.21 2.55 -4.84
CA PHE A 52 -8.12 3.56 -5.36
C PHE A 52 -7.70 4.93 -4.86
N ASN A 53 -7.58 5.85 -5.79
CA ASN A 53 -7.27 7.24 -5.50
C ASN A 53 -8.49 8.10 -5.91
N TYR A 54 -9.15 8.67 -4.93
CA TYR A 54 -10.33 9.51 -5.16
C TYR A 54 -9.88 10.96 -5.29
N PRO A 55 -10.17 11.63 -6.42
CA PRO A 55 -9.84 13.03 -6.57
C PRO A 55 -10.61 13.89 -5.57
N GLU A 56 -10.06 15.06 -5.28
CA GLU A 56 -10.66 16.08 -4.43
C GLU A 56 -11.98 16.55 -5.05
N ALA A 57 -13.08 15.90 -4.66
CA ALA A 57 -14.32 16.09 -5.40
C ALA A 57 -15.08 17.36 -5.06
N MET A 58 -14.88 18.00 -3.91
CA MET A 58 -15.59 19.23 -3.54
C MET A 58 -14.87 19.97 -2.43
N ALA A 59 -13.90 20.79 -2.80
CA ALA A 59 -13.35 21.74 -1.85
C ALA A 59 -14.40 22.82 -1.57
N ILE A 60 -14.83 22.91 -0.30
CA ILE A 60 -15.63 24.05 0.15
C ILE A 60 -14.67 25.24 0.26
N PRO A 61 -14.99 26.41 -0.34
CA PRO A 61 -14.10 27.56 -0.26
C PRO A 61 -13.73 27.90 1.20
N GLY A 62 -12.43 27.94 1.48
CA GLY A 62 -11.89 28.21 2.80
C GLY A 62 -11.59 26.98 3.65
N GLU A 63 -11.95 25.78 3.19
CA GLU A 63 -11.60 24.52 3.86
C GLU A 63 -10.39 23.87 3.20
N GLU A 64 -9.69 23.02 3.95
CA GLU A 64 -8.56 22.26 3.47
C GLU A 64 -9.03 21.20 2.46
N GLU A 65 -8.36 21.11 1.31
CA GLU A 65 -8.63 20.05 0.33
C GLU A 65 -8.15 18.72 0.87
N THR A 66 -9.02 17.71 0.87
CA THR A 66 -8.69 16.36 1.33
C THR A 66 -8.78 15.37 0.17
N SER A 67 -7.68 14.71 -0.14
CA SER A 67 -7.64 13.58 -1.05
C SER A 67 -7.86 12.30 -0.27
N HIS A 68 -8.53 11.32 -0.86
CA HIS A 68 -8.78 10.03 -0.22
C HIS A 68 -8.16 8.91 -1.02
N ILE A 69 -7.39 8.06 -0.35
CA ILE A 69 -6.75 6.88 -0.93
C ILE A 69 -7.21 5.65 -0.15
N GLU A 70 -7.66 4.64 -0.86
CA GLU A 70 -7.96 3.34 -0.27
C GLU A 70 -7.05 2.29 -0.86
N ILE A 71 -6.40 1.51 -0.01
CA ILE A 71 -5.50 0.44 -0.40
C ILE A 71 -6.01 -0.86 0.20
N PHE A 72 -6.29 -1.82 -0.67
CA PHE A 72 -6.82 -3.13 -0.30
C PHE A 72 -5.71 -4.16 -0.48
N ILE A 73 -5.40 -4.88 0.59
CA ILE A 73 -4.32 -5.87 0.64
C ILE A 73 -4.90 -7.23 0.98
N CYS A 74 -4.43 -8.27 0.30
CA CYS A 74 -4.79 -9.65 0.60
C CYS A 74 -3.71 -10.31 1.46
N PRO A 75 -3.94 -10.54 2.77
CA PRO A 75 -2.95 -11.17 3.63
C PRO A 75 -2.59 -12.59 3.21
N GLU A 76 -3.54 -13.35 2.67
CA GLU A 76 -3.24 -14.71 2.21
C GLU A 76 -2.28 -14.73 1.02
N ALA A 77 -2.34 -13.73 0.14
CA ALA A 77 -1.36 -13.59 -0.94
C ALA A 77 0.04 -13.36 -0.38
N ALA A 78 0.14 -12.55 0.67
CA ALA A 78 1.42 -12.30 1.37
C ALA A 78 1.94 -13.57 2.04
N LEU A 79 1.05 -14.34 2.68
CA LEU A 79 1.41 -15.61 3.32
C LEU A 79 1.96 -16.60 2.29
N LYS A 80 1.30 -16.72 1.15
CA LYS A 80 1.74 -17.59 0.06
C LYS A 80 3.08 -17.13 -0.52
N ALA A 81 3.25 -15.84 -0.74
CA ALA A 81 4.51 -15.28 -1.25
C ALA A 81 5.66 -15.50 -0.26
N SER A 82 5.38 -15.53 1.04
CA SER A 82 6.38 -15.75 2.07
C SER A 82 6.98 -17.16 2.08
N GLU A 83 6.36 -18.11 1.38
CA GLU A 83 6.91 -19.45 1.21
C GLU A 83 8.18 -19.47 0.36
N LYS A 84 8.40 -18.43 -0.43
CA LYS A 84 9.61 -18.29 -1.25
C LYS A 84 10.83 -17.94 -0.39
N PRO A 85 12.03 -18.46 -0.70
CA PRO A 85 13.23 -18.16 0.06
C PRO A 85 13.52 -16.66 0.16
N GLY A 86 13.91 -16.22 1.35
CA GLY A 86 14.26 -14.82 1.61
C GLY A 86 13.08 -13.87 1.81
N ARG A 87 11.86 -14.38 1.86
CA ARG A 87 10.65 -13.58 2.05
C ARG A 87 9.97 -13.94 3.36
N THR A 88 9.43 -12.93 4.04
CA THR A 88 8.62 -13.12 5.24
C THR A 88 7.23 -12.54 5.00
N TYR A 89 6.24 -13.04 5.73
CA TYR A 89 4.88 -12.53 5.68
C TYR A 89 4.85 -11.01 5.92
N GLU A 90 5.53 -10.59 6.98
CA GLU A 90 5.56 -9.18 7.39
C GLU A 90 6.18 -8.28 6.32
N SER A 91 7.29 -8.71 5.72
CA SER A 91 7.93 -7.95 4.66
C SER A 91 7.07 -7.88 3.40
N GLU A 92 6.30 -8.92 3.10
CA GLU A 92 5.37 -8.90 1.96
C GLU A 92 4.21 -7.94 2.20
N ILE A 93 3.64 -7.90 3.41
CA ILE A 93 2.59 -6.93 3.75
C ILE A 93 3.10 -5.49 3.60
N VAL A 94 4.29 -5.21 4.11
CA VAL A 94 4.90 -3.88 3.98
C VAL A 94 5.14 -3.54 2.50
N LEU A 95 5.64 -4.49 1.73
CA LEU A 95 5.87 -4.30 0.28
C LEU A 95 4.56 -3.96 -0.44
N TYR A 96 3.48 -4.67 -0.14
CA TYR A 96 2.17 -4.40 -0.77
C TYR A 96 1.65 -3.01 -0.40
N ALA A 97 1.79 -2.60 0.85
CA ALA A 97 1.41 -1.26 1.28
C ALA A 97 2.21 -0.18 0.52
N VAL A 98 3.52 -0.36 0.41
CA VAL A 98 4.41 0.56 -0.32
C VAL A 98 4.04 0.60 -1.80
N HIS A 99 3.80 -0.55 -2.42
CA HIS A 99 3.41 -0.66 -3.82
C HIS A 99 2.11 0.11 -4.10
N GLY A 100 1.10 -0.08 -3.24
CA GLY A 100 -0.15 0.65 -3.34
C GLY A 100 0.01 2.16 -3.18
N LEU A 101 0.84 2.60 -2.24
CA LEU A 101 1.13 4.02 -2.03
C LEU A 101 1.87 4.62 -3.23
N LEU A 102 2.79 3.90 -3.85
CA LEU A 102 3.48 4.36 -5.06
C LEU A 102 2.52 4.49 -6.24
N HIS A 103 1.58 3.58 -6.40
CA HIS A 103 0.52 3.73 -7.39
C HIS A 103 -0.32 4.97 -7.12
N ALA A 104 -0.68 5.21 -5.88
CA ALA A 104 -1.41 6.42 -5.48
C ALA A 104 -0.63 7.70 -5.80
N ALA A 105 0.70 7.63 -5.75
CA ALA A 105 1.58 8.75 -6.10
C ALA A 105 1.75 8.94 -7.61
N GLY A 106 1.14 8.07 -8.43
CA GLY A 106 1.19 8.18 -9.89
C GLY A 106 2.20 7.27 -10.56
N GLU A 107 2.87 6.38 -9.83
CA GLU A 107 3.79 5.43 -10.44
C GLU A 107 3.03 4.29 -11.11
N ASN A 108 3.43 3.97 -12.35
CA ASN A 108 2.84 2.89 -13.13
C ASN A 108 3.75 1.66 -13.16
N ASP A 109 3.19 0.51 -13.56
CA ASP A 109 3.94 -0.75 -13.67
C ASP A 109 3.46 -1.58 -14.88
N LEU A 110 3.00 -0.93 -15.94
CA LEU A 110 2.48 -1.60 -17.12
C LEU A 110 3.59 -2.01 -18.10
N SER A 111 4.52 -1.09 -18.40
CA SER A 111 5.64 -1.37 -19.29
C SER A 111 6.81 -1.99 -18.51
N ALA A 112 7.74 -2.61 -19.23
CA ALA A 112 8.96 -3.17 -18.62
C ALA A 112 9.80 -2.10 -17.92
N GLY A 113 9.90 -0.92 -18.50
CA GLY A 113 10.63 0.21 -17.90
C GLY A 113 9.94 0.73 -16.64
N GLU A 114 8.62 0.83 -16.67
CA GLU A 114 7.82 1.24 -15.52
C GLU A 114 7.92 0.24 -14.37
N LYS A 115 7.86 -1.05 -14.67
CA LYS A 115 8.04 -2.13 -13.68
C LYS A 115 9.41 -2.06 -13.01
N LYS A 116 10.45 -1.81 -13.78
CA LYS A 116 11.81 -1.68 -13.26
C LYS A 116 11.92 -0.46 -12.34
N LYS A 117 11.36 0.66 -12.73
CA LYS A 117 11.32 1.89 -11.93
C LYS A 117 10.54 1.69 -10.64
N MET A 118 9.40 1.02 -10.71
CA MET A 118 8.57 0.69 -9.55
C MET A 118 9.35 -0.16 -8.56
N ARG A 119 9.99 -1.24 -9.01
CA ARG A 119 10.80 -2.11 -8.14
C ARG A 119 11.93 -1.36 -7.47
N LYS A 120 12.58 -0.44 -8.18
CA LYS A 120 13.65 0.38 -7.62
C LYS A 120 13.14 1.28 -6.50
N LYS A 121 11.99 1.92 -6.69
CA LYS A 121 11.35 2.74 -5.66
C LYS A 121 10.88 1.92 -4.46
N GLU A 122 10.29 0.76 -4.71
CA GLU A 122 9.90 -0.16 -3.64
C GLU A 122 11.10 -0.54 -2.77
N LYS A 123 12.22 -0.90 -3.37
CA LYS A 123 13.44 -1.25 -2.64
C LYS A 123 13.98 -0.08 -1.83
N SER A 124 13.95 1.11 -2.38
CA SER A 124 14.39 2.32 -1.68
C SER A 124 13.54 2.60 -0.45
N VAL A 125 12.23 2.58 -0.60
CA VAL A 125 11.29 2.87 0.50
C VAL A 125 11.33 1.77 1.56
N THR A 126 11.24 0.50 1.15
CA THR A 126 11.28 -0.62 2.10
C THR A 126 12.61 -0.69 2.85
N GLY A 127 13.72 -0.37 2.18
CA GLY A 127 15.03 -0.30 2.81
C GLY A 127 15.10 0.76 3.91
N LYS A 128 14.53 1.93 3.67
CA LYS A 128 14.44 3.00 4.68
C LYS A 128 13.56 2.60 5.85
N LEU A 129 12.45 1.92 5.58
CA LEU A 129 11.55 1.43 6.64
C LEU A 129 12.22 0.37 7.50
N ARG A 130 13.00 -0.54 6.90
CA ARG A 130 13.74 -1.58 7.64
C ARG A 130 14.78 -1.01 8.59
N ARG A 131 15.38 0.10 8.26
CA ARG A 131 16.36 0.76 9.14
C ARG A 131 15.72 1.35 10.38
N ARG A 132 14.44 1.68 10.31
CA ARG A 132 13.69 2.33 11.40
C ARG A 132 12.80 1.36 12.17
N TYR A 133 12.29 0.32 11.53
CA TYR A 133 11.31 -0.60 12.10
C TYR A 133 11.77 -2.04 11.93
N ASN A 134 11.53 -2.84 12.97
CA ASN A 134 11.58 -4.29 12.85
C ASN A 134 10.17 -4.77 12.47
N PHE A 135 9.97 -5.21 11.24
CA PHE A 135 8.65 -5.58 10.72
C PHE A 135 7.99 -6.69 11.55
N GLU A 136 8.75 -7.69 11.97
CA GLU A 136 8.22 -8.78 12.78
C GLU A 136 7.70 -8.32 14.14
N ASP A 137 8.41 -7.42 14.80
CA ASP A 137 8.02 -6.88 16.10
C ASP A 137 6.76 -6.01 16.03
N ILE A 138 6.57 -5.28 14.94
CA ILE A 138 5.40 -4.42 14.75
C ILE A 138 4.13 -5.26 14.74
N PHE A 139 4.11 -6.36 14.00
CA PHE A 139 2.94 -7.24 13.93
C PHE A 139 2.71 -7.99 15.25
N LYS A 140 3.76 -8.39 15.93
CA LYS A 140 3.66 -9.03 17.25
C LYS A 140 3.05 -8.10 18.30
N LYS A 141 3.43 -6.83 18.30
CA LYS A 141 2.88 -5.83 19.23
C LYS A 141 1.38 -5.64 19.05
N GLU A 142 0.90 -5.61 17.82
CA GLU A 142 -0.54 -5.50 17.55
C GLU A 142 -1.30 -6.73 18.01
N THR A 143 -0.76 -7.91 17.79
CA THR A 143 -1.36 -9.17 18.24
C THR A 143 -1.49 -9.23 19.75
N ARG A 144 -0.56 -8.64 20.51
CA ARG A 144 -0.59 -8.61 21.98
C ARG A 144 -1.62 -7.65 22.55
N ASN A 145 -2.07 -6.68 21.79
CA ASN A 145 -3.02 -5.67 22.24
C ASN A 145 -4.49 -6.02 21.96
N ILE A 146 -4.73 -7.20 21.48
CA ILE A 146 -6.09 -7.72 21.21
C ILE A 146 -6.67 -8.40 22.43
#